data_ca34d0a7c143fa9c734dc741718b6c83
#
_entry.id   ca34d0a7c143fa9c734dc741718b6c83
#
_cell.length_a   1.000
_cell.length_b   1.000
_cell.length_c   1.000
_cell.angle_alpha   90.00
_cell.angle_beta   90.00
_cell.angle_gamma   90.00
#
_symmetry.space_group_name_H-M   'P 1'
#
loop_
_entity.id
_entity.type
_entity.pdbx_description
1 polymer ?
#
loop_
_entity_poly.entity_id
_entity_poly.type
_entity_poly.pdbx_seq_one_letter_code
_entity_poly.pdbx_strand_id
1 'polypeptide(L)'
;MGLFHYNFGMNKHTHLFIILSLILFLSTSSCAPKTVTPDPNILINQAVAATLAAIPTTTQAIPPTPYPTPTAFSLTGLYCEYQFCIGHPSSMAFYDHLATLNPLSPSTYNNGFLASYQIPNMVINLIWLQAPGTSDPKFLLDTILDDQADTQTGTLDVKLIRGMNVMYTQVTTTISEVPFGSAGAWTCGDRVFAWKVYTPQAETAGPLFEEALARFTCGQ
;
A
#
# COMPACT_ATOMS: atom_id res chain seq x y z
N MET A 1 -9.81 24.88 26.14
CA MET A 1 -8.48 24.69 26.76
C MET A 1 -8.69 24.27 28.20
N GLY A 2 -8.64 23.00 28.49
CA GLY A 2 -8.81 22.42 29.83
C GLY A 2 -7.63 21.48 30.10
N LEU A 3 -6.72 21.92 30.95
CA LEU A 3 -5.60 21.13 31.46
C LEU A 3 -6.12 20.15 32.51
N PHE A 4 -6.07 18.86 32.22
CA PHE A 4 -6.27 17.81 33.21
C PHE A 4 -4.95 17.57 33.96
N HIS A 5 -4.86 18.08 35.19
CA HIS A 5 -3.85 17.69 36.17
C HIS A 5 -4.19 16.30 36.72
N TYR A 6 -3.43 15.29 36.36
CA TYR A 6 -3.43 13.98 37.02
C TYR A 6 -2.55 14.05 38.26
N ASN A 7 -3.20 14.17 39.43
CA ASN A 7 -2.53 14.01 40.73
C ASN A 7 -2.40 12.51 41.04
N PHE A 8 -1.22 11.97 40.85
CA PHE A 8 -0.86 10.60 41.26
C PHE A 8 -0.54 10.62 42.79
N GLY A 9 -1.58 10.47 43.61
CA GLY A 9 -1.43 10.25 45.05
C GLY A 9 -0.87 8.86 45.31
N MET A 10 0.44 8.70 45.28
CA MET A 10 1.09 7.44 45.66
C MET A 10 1.05 7.25 47.16
N ASN A 11 0.43 6.14 47.64
CA ASN A 11 0.22 5.79 49.01
C ASN A 11 1.57 5.47 49.68
N LYS A 12 1.82 5.96 50.90
CA LYS A 12 3.07 5.75 51.69
C LYS A 12 3.53 4.29 51.77
N HIS A 13 2.59 3.36 51.70
CA HIS A 13 2.90 1.94 51.73
C HIS A 13 3.56 1.43 50.43
N THR A 14 3.28 2.06 49.29
CA THR A 14 3.88 1.66 48.00
C THR A 14 5.37 2.02 47.95
N HIS A 15 5.76 3.14 48.53
CA HIS A 15 7.18 3.54 48.62
C HIS A 15 7.98 2.58 49.51
N LEU A 16 7.38 2.12 50.64
CA LEU A 16 8.03 1.19 51.55
C LEU A 16 8.30 -0.18 50.89
N PHE A 17 7.36 -0.67 50.09
CA PHE A 17 7.51 -1.93 49.34
C PHE A 17 8.58 -1.85 48.26
N ILE A 18 8.67 -0.73 47.56
CA ILE A 18 9.70 -0.51 46.49
C ILE A 18 11.09 -0.48 47.13
N ILE A 19 11.27 0.24 48.23
CA ILE A 19 12.55 0.32 48.94
C ILE A 19 12.97 -1.03 49.49
N LEU A 20 12.06 -1.80 50.11
CA LEU A 20 12.33 -3.11 50.64
C LEU A 20 12.71 -4.11 49.54
N SER A 21 12.06 -4.07 48.41
CA SER A 21 12.38 -4.89 47.23
C SER A 21 13.76 -4.56 46.65
N LEU A 22 14.15 -3.26 46.60
CA LEU A 22 15.47 -2.85 46.12
C LEU A 22 16.60 -3.30 47.02
N ILE A 23 16.41 -3.31 48.35
CA ILE A 23 17.39 -3.80 49.30
C ILE A 23 17.58 -5.31 49.21
N LEU A 24 16.51 -6.08 48.94
CA LEU A 24 16.57 -7.54 48.81
C LEU A 24 17.34 -7.96 47.54
N PHE A 25 17.29 -7.17 46.44
CA PHE A 25 18.03 -7.44 45.20
C PHE A 25 19.53 -7.13 45.31
N LEU A 26 19.94 -6.26 46.20
CA LEU A 26 21.37 -5.89 46.39
C LEU A 26 22.17 -6.85 47.28
N SER A 27 21.50 -7.76 47.98
CA SER A 27 22.17 -8.67 48.90
C SER A 27 22.58 -10.04 48.33
N THR A 28 22.35 -10.32 47.03
CA THR A 28 22.64 -11.62 46.41
C THR A 28 23.93 -11.69 45.58
N SER A 29 24.78 -10.68 45.64
CA SER A 29 26.02 -10.66 44.84
C SER A 29 27.25 -10.79 45.76
N SER A 30 27.58 -11.99 46.22
CA SER A 30 28.97 -12.29 46.62
C SER A 30 29.17 -13.79 46.89
N CYS A 31 29.47 -14.53 45.84
CA CYS A 31 30.34 -15.71 45.90
C CYS A 31 30.91 -15.93 44.48
N ALA A 32 32.02 -15.27 44.17
CA ALA A 32 32.81 -15.61 42.98
C ALA A 32 33.68 -16.83 43.29
N PRO A 33 33.58 -17.96 42.60
CA PRO A 33 34.51 -19.06 42.74
C PRO A 33 35.88 -18.64 42.23
N LYS A 34 36.94 -18.98 42.94
CA LYS A 34 38.34 -18.76 42.56
C LYS A 34 38.63 -19.48 41.26
N THR A 35 38.72 -18.75 40.16
CA THR A 35 39.06 -19.30 38.86
C THR A 35 40.51 -19.74 38.84
N VAL A 36 40.77 -21.02 38.66
CA VAL A 36 42.10 -21.55 38.33
C VAL A 36 42.37 -21.06 36.90
N THR A 37 43.45 -20.25 36.74
CA THR A 37 43.87 -19.77 35.42
C THR A 37 44.32 -20.97 34.59
N PRO A 38 43.64 -21.30 33.49
CA PRO A 38 44.03 -22.42 32.63
C PRO A 38 45.36 -22.09 31.92
N ASP A 39 46.13 -23.13 31.61
CA ASP A 39 47.37 -23.06 30.86
C ASP A 39 47.10 -22.34 29.50
N PRO A 40 47.87 -21.28 29.18
CA PRO A 40 47.68 -20.52 27.97
C PRO A 40 47.74 -21.36 26.68
N ASN A 41 48.47 -22.46 26.67
CA ASN A 41 48.52 -23.36 25.52
C ASN A 41 47.21 -24.15 25.30
N ILE A 42 46.48 -24.45 26.37
CA ILE A 42 45.19 -25.13 26.29
C ILE A 42 44.14 -24.16 25.67
N LEU A 43 44.19 -22.89 26.09
CA LEU A 43 43.26 -21.87 25.57
C LEU A 43 43.54 -21.57 24.09
N ILE A 44 44.80 -21.53 23.68
CA ILE A 44 45.13 -21.33 22.25
C ILE A 44 44.66 -22.50 21.39
N ASN A 45 44.89 -23.74 21.83
CA ASN A 45 44.44 -24.91 21.08
C ASN A 45 42.92 -25.03 21.02
N GLN A 46 42.19 -24.65 22.05
CA GLN A 46 40.72 -24.60 22.04
C GLN A 46 40.18 -23.51 21.12
N ALA A 47 40.82 -22.33 21.09
CA ALA A 47 40.44 -21.23 20.22
C ALA A 47 40.64 -21.60 18.72
N VAL A 48 41.78 -22.24 18.40
CA VAL A 48 42.06 -22.70 17.04
C VAL A 48 41.07 -23.77 16.59
N ALA A 49 40.77 -24.74 17.45
CA ALA A 49 39.78 -25.79 17.14
C ALA A 49 38.36 -25.21 16.95
N ALA A 50 37.96 -24.25 17.79
CA ALA A 50 36.67 -23.58 17.65
C ALA A 50 36.58 -22.73 16.35
N THR A 51 37.69 -22.08 15.95
CA THR A 51 37.75 -21.30 14.71
C THR A 51 37.63 -22.20 13.49
N LEU A 52 38.32 -23.35 13.50
CA LEU A 52 38.23 -24.31 12.39
C LEU A 52 36.86 -24.97 12.28
N ALA A 53 36.18 -25.22 13.42
CA ALA A 53 34.82 -25.74 13.44
C ALA A 53 33.77 -24.70 13.02
N ALA A 54 34.05 -23.41 13.14
CA ALA A 54 33.19 -22.31 12.76
C ALA A 54 33.34 -21.87 11.30
N ILE A 55 34.27 -22.47 10.51
CA ILE A 55 34.32 -22.21 9.08
C ILE A 55 33.01 -22.77 8.47
N PRO A 56 32.11 -21.89 7.98
CA PRO A 56 30.89 -22.38 7.38
C PRO A 56 31.28 -23.28 6.20
N THR A 57 30.89 -24.53 6.23
CA THR A 57 30.91 -25.40 5.06
C THR A 57 30.17 -24.62 3.98
N THR A 58 30.82 -24.31 2.87
CA THR A 58 30.18 -23.61 1.75
C THR A 58 28.99 -24.46 1.32
N THR A 59 27.82 -24.11 1.91
CA THR A 59 26.56 -24.64 1.42
C THR A 59 26.47 -24.17 -0.03
N GLN A 60 26.50 -25.11 -0.95
CA GLN A 60 26.37 -24.82 -2.37
C GLN A 60 25.14 -23.93 -2.51
N ALA A 61 25.36 -22.68 -2.92
CA ALA A 61 24.27 -21.70 -3.07
C ALA A 61 23.29 -22.34 -4.07
N ILE A 62 22.13 -22.71 -3.59
CA ILE A 62 21.02 -23.12 -4.48
C ILE A 62 20.85 -21.93 -5.43
N PRO A 63 20.99 -22.11 -6.76
CA PRO A 63 20.80 -21.03 -7.69
C PRO A 63 19.43 -20.41 -7.39
N PRO A 64 19.34 -19.07 -7.30
CA PRO A 64 18.07 -18.42 -7.00
C PRO A 64 17.05 -18.94 -8.00
N THR A 65 15.95 -19.48 -7.47
CA THR A 65 14.80 -19.85 -8.32
C THR A 65 14.47 -18.61 -9.14
N PRO A 66 14.47 -18.68 -10.48
CA PRO A 66 14.15 -17.52 -11.28
C PRO A 66 12.82 -16.98 -10.80
N TYR A 67 12.81 -15.69 -10.42
CA TYR A 67 11.56 -15.02 -10.08
C TYR A 67 10.60 -15.24 -11.26
N PRO A 68 9.32 -15.60 -10.99
CA PRO A 68 8.35 -15.70 -12.07
C PRO A 68 8.37 -14.37 -12.81
N THR A 69 8.61 -14.42 -14.11
CA THR A 69 8.53 -13.21 -14.96
C THR A 69 7.15 -12.62 -14.75
N PRO A 70 7.04 -11.33 -14.32
CA PRO A 70 5.74 -10.73 -14.11
C PRO A 70 4.93 -10.86 -15.41
N THR A 71 3.75 -11.45 -15.30
CA THR A 71 2.83 -11.55 -16.43
C THR A 71 2.40 -10.13 -16.75
N ALA A 72 2.67 -9.65 -17.96
CA ALA A 72 2.20 -8.36 -18.40
C ALA A 72 0.67 -8.36 -18.38
N PHE A 73 0.07 -7.53 -17.53
CA PHE A 73 -1.37 -7.31 -17.55
C PHE A 73 -1.73 -6.48 -18.76
N SER A 74 -2.81 -6.85 -19.41
CA SER A 74 -3.38 -6.11 -20.53
C SER A 74 -4.86 -5.84 -20.28
N LEU A 75 -5.30 -4.63 -20.56
CA LEU A 75 -6.70 -4.23 -20.45
C LEU A 75 -7.48 -4.58 -21.73
N THR A 76 -7.36 -5.81 -22.20
CA THR A 76 -7.99 -6.26 -23.46
C THR A 76 -9.50 -6.38 -23.40
N GLY A 77 -10.08 -6.49 -22.20
CA GLY A 77 -11.53 -6.45 -21.98
C GLY A 77 -12.10 -5.04 -22.17
N LEU A 78 -13.39 -4.97 -22.37
CA LEU A 78 -14.16 -3.73 -22.46
C LEU A 78 -15.36 -3.83 -21.53
N TYR A 79 -15.44 -2.92 -20.58
CA TYR A 79 -16.62 -2.75 -19.73
C TYR A 79 -17.49 -1.66 -20.31
N CYS A 80 -18.78 -1.96 -20.55
CA CYS A 80 -19.74 -1.03 -21.14
C CYS A 80 -21.05 -1.07 -20.34
N GLU A 81 -21.23 -0.11 -19.45
CA GLU A 81 -22.48 0.12 -18.71
C GLU A 81 -22.63 1.63 -18.45
N TYR A 82 -23.74 2.06 -17.92
CA TYR A 82 -24.01 3.45 -17.54
C TYR A 82 -23.73 4.46 -18.68
N GLN A 83 -23.88 4.04 -19.95
CA GLN A 83 -23.61 4.82 -21.16
C GLN A 83 -22.15 5.30 -21.25
N PHE A 84 -21.21 4.48 -20.87
CA PHE A 84 -19.80 4.62 -21.19
C PHE A 84 -19.14 3.26 -21.36
N CYS A 85 -18.02 3.23 -22.06
CA CYS A 85 -17.13 2.05 -22.09
C CYS A 85 -15.74 2.44 -21.63
N ILE A 86 -15.04 1.50 -21.00
CA ILE A 86 -13.64 1.65 -20.58
C ILE A 86 -12.91 0.31 -20.69
N GLY A 87 -11.61 0.36 -21.02
CA GLY A 87 -10.77 -0.84 -21.01
C GLY A 87 -10.60 -1.40 -19.59
N HIS A 88 -10.69 -2.72 -19.46
CA HIS A 88 -10.39 -3.42 -18.20
C HIS A 88 -9.75 -4.79 -18.48
N PRO A 89 -9.09 -5.44 -17.49
CA PRO A 89 -8.58 -6.79 -17.67
C PRO A 89 -9.73 -7.78 -17.90
N SER A 90 -9.63 -8.63 -18.92
CA SER A 90 -10.68 -9.62 -19.22
C SER A 90 -10.84 -10.70 -18.14
N SER A 91 -9.82 -10.87 -17.29
CA SER A 91 -9.81 -11.81 -16.16
C SER A 91 -10.44 -11.27 -14.87
N MET A 92 -10.81 -9.98 -14.85
CA MET A 92 -11.38 -9.31 -13.70
C MET A 92 -12.79 -8.83 -14.04
N ALA A 93 -13.65 -8.71 -13.03
CA ALA A 93 -14.96 -8.09 -13.16
C ALA A 93 -15.00 -6.81 -12.34
N PHE A 94 -15.62 -5.77 -12.87
CA PHE A 94 -16.06 -4.65 -12.05
C PHE A 94 -17.25 -5.04 -11.20
N TYR A 95 -17.28 -4.59 -9.98
CA TYR A 95 -18.46 -4.63 -9.12
C TYR A 95 -18.86 -3.21 -8.71
N ASP A 96 -20.14 -3.02 -8.53
CA ASP A 96 -20.69 -1.74 -8.07
C ASP A 96 -20.42 -1.58 -6.57
N HIS A 97 -19.47 -0.72 -6.24
CA HIS A 97 -19.07 -0.47 -4.86
C HIS A 97 -20.18 0.24 -4.07
N LEU A 98 -20.95 1.14 -4.70
CA LEU A 98 -22.07 1.81 -4.04
C LEU A 98 -23.17 0.80 -3.66
N ALA A 99 -23.50 -0.14 -4.55
CA ALA A 99 -24.46 -1.21 -4.25
C ALA A 99 -23.97 -2.11 -3.11
N THR A 100 -22.66 -2.29 -2.95
CA THR A 100 -22.08 -3.05 -1.83
C THR A 100 -22.28 -2.33 -0.50
N LEU A 101 -22.15 -1.00 -0.50
CA LEU A 101 -22.36 -0.16 0.70
C LEU A 101 -23.85 0.00 1.03
N ASN A 102 -24.67 0.23 0.01
CA ASN A 102 -26.11 0.39 0.13
C ASN A 102 -26.83 -0.16 -1.10
N PRO A 103 -27.42 -1.37 -1.02
CA PRO A 103 -28.14 -1.98 -2.15
C PRO A 103 -29.32 -1.17 -2.70
N LEU A 104 -29.84 -0.23 -1.91
CA LEU A 104 -30.93 0.66 -2.34
C LEU A 104 -30.45 1.90 -3.11
N SER A 105 -29.13 2.09 -3.18
CA SER A 105 -28.52 3.23 -3.87
C SER A 105 -27.34 2.79 -4.74
N PRO A 106 -27.57 1.94 -5.74
CA PRO A 106 -26.53 1.49 -6.65
C PRO A 106 -26.03 2.63 -7.55
N SER A 107 -24.96 2.36 -8.28
CA SER A 107 -24.48 3.26 -9.34
C SER A 107 -25.56 3.49 -10.39
N THR A 108 -25.54 4.68 -10.96
CA THR A 108 -26.50 5.14 -11.97
C THR A 108 -25.76 5.85 -13.10
N TYR A 109 -26.47 6.34 -14.13
CA TYR A 109 -25.90 7.24 -15.12
C TYR A 109 -25.27 8.48 -14.47
N ASN A 110 -25.92 9.04 -13.46
CA ASN A 110 -25.56 10.32 -12.87
C ASN A 110 -24.33 10.26 -11.96
N ASN A 111 -24.17 9.15 -11.27
CA ASN A 111 -23.04 8.95 -10.35
C ASN A 111 -22.80 7.46 -10.11
N GLY A 112 -21.58 7.11 -9.83
CA GLY A 112 -21.26 5.72 -9.50
C GLY A 112 -19.83 5.54 -9.05
N PHE A 113 -19.60 4.34 -8.51
CA PHE A 113 -18.30 3.86 -8.10
C PHE A 113 -18.18 2.37 -8.43
N LEU A 114 -17.31 2.08 -9.38
CA LEU A 114 -16.94 0.71 -9.74
C LEU A 114 -15.55 0.40 -9.20
N ALA A 115 -15.39 -0.82 -8.71
CA ALA A 115 -14.12 -1.30 -8.24
C ALA A 115 -13.83 -2.70 -8.79
N SER A 116 -12.56 -3.03 -8.92
CA SER A 116 -12.08 -4.36 -9.30
C SER A 116 -10.80 -4.64 -8.55
N TYR A 117 -10.73 -5.80 -7.88
CA TYR A 117 -9.59 -6.20 -7.07
C TYR A 117 -9.11 -7.58 -7.48
N GLN A 118 -7.82 -7.70 -7.76
CA GLN A 118 -7.12 -8.95 -7.97
C GLN A 118 -5.78 -8.90 -7.24
N ILE A 119 -5.84 -8.80 -5.92
CA ILE A 119 -4.63 -8.78 -5.10
C ILE A 119 -3.96 -10.18 -5.18
N PRO A 120 -2.62 -10.26 -5.36
CA PRO A 120 -1.63 -9.16 -5.27
C PRO A 120 -1.34 -8.44 -6.60
N ASN A 121 -2.13 -8.56 -7.62
CA ASN A 121 -1.75 -8.17 -8.97
C ASN A 121 -2.21 -6.75 -9.35
N MET A 122 -3.43 -6.38 -9.02
CA MET A 122 -4.01 -5.11 -9.46
C MET A 122 -5.22 -4.71 -8.62
N VAL A 123 -5.39 -3.40 -8.47
CA VAL A 123 -6.61 -2.75 -7.95
C VAL A 123 -6.99 -1.64 -8.92
N ILE A 124 -8.27 -1.60 -9.29
CA ILE A 124 -8.83 -0.55 -10.16
C ILE A 124 -10.04 0.06 -9.47
N ASN A 125 -10.13 1.38 -9.48
CA ASN A 125 -11.31 2.13 -9.07
C ASN A 125 -11.70 3.12 -10.17
N LEU A 126 -13.00 3.25 -10.41
CA LEU A 126 -13.58 4.20 -11.35
C LEU A 126 -14.77 4.89 -10.68
N ILE A 127 -14.75 6.20 -10.64
CA ILE A 127 -15.89 7.01 -10.18
C ILE A 127 -16.32 7.96 -11.27
N TRP A 128 -17.59 8.33 -11.27
CA TRP A 128 -18.13 9.38 -12.13
C TRP A 128 -19.23 10.16 -11.44
N LEU A 129 -19.41 11.38 -11.89
CA LEU A 129 -20.44 12.27 -11.43
C LEU A 129 -20.98 13.08 -12.60
N GLN A 130 -22.31 13.15 -12.72
CA GLN A 130 -22.94 14.09 -13.61
C GLN A 130 -22.80 15.50 -13.03
N ALA A 131 -22.23 16.37 -13.82
CA ALA A 131 -21.94 17.73 -13.41
C ALA A 131 -22.23 18.66 -14.59
N PRO A 132 -23.48 19.10 -14.73
CA PRO A 132 -23.85 20.03 -15.77
C PRO A 132 -23.14 21.37 -15.56
N GLY A 133 -22.36 21.77 -16.54
CA GLY A 133 -21.58 23.02 -16.51
C GLY A 133 -20.07 22.78 -16.38
N THR A 134 -19.37 23.72 -15.81
CA THR A 134 -17.90 23.68 -15.62
C THR A 134 -17.51 22.85 -14.41
N SER A 135 -17.54 21.53 -14.53
CA SER A 135 -17.01 20.67 -13.46
C SER A 135 -15.52 20.58 -13.59
N ASP A 136 -14.82 20.92 -12.54
CA ASP A 136 -13.38 20.76 -12.46
C ASP A 136 -13.04 19.26 -12.26
N PRO A 137 -12.39 18.59 -13.25
CA PRO A 137 -11.97 17.21 -13.08
C PRO A 137 -11.07 16.99 -11.85
N LYS A 138 -10.37 18.04 -11.40
CA LYS A 138 -9.52 17.98 -10.22
C LYS A 138 -10.30 17.57 -8.97
N PHE A 139 -11.51 18.09 -8.79
CA PHE A 139 -12.36 17.68 -7.65
C PHE A 139 -12.59 16.16 -7.62
N LEU A 140 -12.84 15.56 -8.78
CA LEU A 140 -13.08 14.12 -8.83
C LEU A 140 -11.77 13.31 -8.71
N LEU A 141 -10.65 13.86 -9.19
CA LEU A 141 -9.34 13.27 -8.96
C LEU A 141 -9.00 13.25 -7.46
N ASP A 142 -9.18 14.37 -6.77
CA ASP A 142 -8.96 14.45 -5.33
C ASP A 142 -9.92 13.50 -4.57
N THR A 143 -11.15 13.33 -5.06
CA THR A 143 -12.14 12.42 -4.44
C THR A 143 -11.77 10.95 -4.57
N ILE A 144 -11.19 10.53 -5.72
CA ILE A 144 -10.83 9.12 -5.92
C ILE A 144 -9.54 8.74 -5.17
N LEU A 145 -8.69 9.71 -4.86
CA LEU A 145 -7.51 9.52 -4.04
C LEU A 145 -7.91 9.49 -2.56
N ASP A 146 -7.42 8.51 -1.83
CA ASP A 146 -7.64 8.40 -0.39
C ASP A 146 -6.51 9.14 0.34
N ASP A 147 -6.83 10.25 1.00
CA ASP A 147 -5.86 11.08 1.73
C ASP A 147 -5.06 10.33 2.80
N GLN A 148 -5.57 9.20 3.29
CA GLN A 148 -4.89 8.38 4.31
C GLN A 148 -4.03 7.27 3.69
N ALA A 149 -4.42 6.77 2.54
CA ALA A 149 -3.77 5.64 1.91
C ALA A 149 -2.90 6.05 0.72
N ASP A 150 -3.27 7.11 0.01
CA ASP A 150 -2.65 7.49 -1.26
C ASP A 150 -1.73 8.70 -1.09
N THR A 151 -0.57 8.65 -1.75
CA THR A 151 0.36 9.76 -1.81
C THR A 151 0.66 10.07 -3.28
N GLN A 152 0.39 11.31 -3.69
CA GLN A 152 0.79 11.79 -4.99
C GLN A 152 2.33 11.90 -5.07
N THR A 153 2.95 11.20 -6.01
CA THR A 153 4.42 11.16 -6.16
C THR A 153 4.92 11.92 -7.39
N GLY A 154 4.04 12.15 -8.35
CA GLY A 154 4.34 12.91 -9.56
C GLY A 154 3.70 14.30 -9.57
N THR A 155 4.08 15.10 -10.57
CA THR A 155 3.39 16.35 -10.89
C THR A 155 1.98 16.05 -11.42
N LEU A 156 1.07 16.98 -11.20
CA LEU A 156 -0.23 16.94 -11.85
C LEU A 156 -0.06 17.46 -13.27
N ASP A 157 -0.16 16.56 -14.25
CA ASP A 157 0.01 16.86 -15.66
C ASP A 157 -1.32 16.77 -16.40
N VAL A 158 -1.39 17.39 -17.58
CA VAL A 158 -2.52 17.23 -18.51
C VAL A 158 -2.04 16.42 -19.70
N LYS A 159 -2.60 15.22 -19.87
CA LYS A 159 -2.35 14.36 -21.03
C LYS A 159 -3.49 14.45 -22.02
N LEU A 160 -3.14 14.47 -23.31
CA LEU A 160 -4.12 14.37 -24.39
C LEU A 160 -4.26 12.89 -24.79
N ILE A 161 -5.36 12.24 -24.41
CA ILE A 161 -5.66 10.83 -24.75
C ILE A 161 -6.92 10.79 -25.59
N ARG A 162 -6.81 10.38 -26.85
CA ARG A 162 -7.94 10.34 -27.83
C ARG A 162 -8.72 11.66 -27.94
N GLY A 163 -8.03 12.78 -27.85
CA GLY A 163 -8.66 14.11 -27.90
C GLY A 163 -9.28 14.59 -26.59
N MET A 164 -9.23 13.80 -25.53
CA MET A 164 -9.65 14.19 -24.19
C MET A 164 -8.47 14.79 -23.42
N ASN A 165 -8.67 15.92 -22.78
CA ASN A 165 -7.73 16.44 -21.78
C ASN A 165 -7.94 15.68 -20.47
N VAL A 166 -6.93 14.93 -20.06
CA VAL A 166 -6.94 14.10 -18.86
C VAL A 166 -5.96 14.68 -17.86
N MET A 167 -6.45 15.13 -16.71
CA MET A 167 -5.59 15.43 -15.57
C MET A 167 -5.02 14.12 -15.05
N TYR A 168 -3.70 14.01 -14.93
CA TYR A 168 -3.00 12.78 -14.63
C TYR A 168 -1.93 12.99 -13.58
N THR A 169 -1.76 12.02 -12.69
CA THR A 169 -0.66 11.98 -11.74
C THR A 169 -0.25 10.55 -11.41
N GLN A 170 1.00 10.38 -11.00
CA GLN A 170 1.48 9.15 -10.39
C GLN A 170 1.22 9.18 -8.89
N VAL A 171 0.87 8.03 -8.33
CA VAL A 171 0.54 7.87 -6.93
C VAL A 171 1.20 6.62 -6.35
N THR A 172 1.38 6.61 -5.04
CA THR A 172 1.68 5.40 -4.28
C THR A 172 0.59 5.18 -3.25
N THR A 173 0.41 3.93 -2.83
CA THR A 173 -0.57 3.60 -1.80
C THR A 173 0.07 2.80 -0.66
N THR A 174 -0.59 2.75 0.47
CA THR A 174 -0.17 1.93 1.63
C THR A 174 -0.46 0.44 1.46
N ILE A 175 -1.12 0.02 0.37
CA ILE A 175 -1.36 -1.39 0.05
C ILE A 175 -0.04 -2.01 -0.40
N SER A 176 0.58 -2.82 0.46
CA SER A 176 1.94 -3.37 0.28
C SER A 176 2.10 -4.21 -0.99
N GLU A 177 1.05 -4.90 -1.40
CA GLU A 177 1.05 -5.80 -2.56
C GLU A 177 1.02 -5.05 -3.90
N VAL A 178 0.47 -3.84 -3.91
CA VAL A 178 0.29 -3.02 -5.13
C VAL A 178 0.62 -1.54 -4.84
N PRO A 179 1.86 -1.23 -4.42
CA PRO A 179 2.20 0.08 -3.88
C PRO A 179 2.27 1.20 -4.92
N PHE A 180 2.30 0.90 -6.21
CA PHE A 180 2.49 1.89 -7.26
C PHE A 180 1.23 2.08 -8.09
N GLY A 181 0.89 3.32 -8.39
CA GLY A 181 -0.32 3.61 -9.12
C GLY A 181 -0.25 4.80 -10.05
N SER A 182 -1.31 4.91 -10.82
CA SER A 182 -1.62 6.06 -11.67
C SER A 182 -3.08 6.43 -11.50
N ALA A 183 -3.34 7.72 -11.45
CA ALA A 183 -4.68 8.26 -11.33
C ALA A 183 -4.90 9.42 -12.30
N GLY A 184 -6.13 9.60 -12.73
CA GLY A 184 -6.47 10.75 -13.54
C GLY A 184 -7.97 10.98 -13.64
N ALA A 185 -8.33 12.18 -14.06
CA ALA A 185 -9.72 12.60 -14.23
C ALA A 185 -9.91 13.39 -15.53
N TRP A 186 -11.10 13.27 -16.12
CA TRP A 186 -11.46 13.90 -17.36
C TRP A 186 -12.96 14.17 -17.44
N THR A 187 -13.34 15.05 -18.35
CA THR A 187 -14.75 15.29 -18.68
C THR A 187 -15.14 14.58 -19.97
N CYS A 188 -16.34 14.03 -20.01
CA CYS A 188 -16.95 13.53 -21.22
C CYS A 188 -18.46 13.80 -21.23
N GLY A 189 -18.90 14.65 -22.15
CA GLY A 189 -20.29 15.13 -22.18
C GLY A 189 -20.62 15.96 -20.94
N ASP A 190 -21.68 15.57 -20.23
CA ASP A 190 -22.16 16.21 -19.01
C ASP A 190 -21.64 15.52 -17.72
N ARG A 191 -20.66 14.63 -17.87
CA ARG A 191 -20.09 13.88 -16.75
C ARG A 191 -18.59 14.11 -16.61
N VAL A 192 -18.14 14.05 -15.36
CA VAL A 192 -16.73 13.95 -15.00
C VAL A 192 -16.45 12.52 -14.54
N PHE A 193 -15.30 12.00 -14.92
CA PHE A 193 -14.81 10.68 -14.58
C PHE A 193 -13.47 10.80 -13.87
N ALA A 194 -13.20 9.91 -12.92
CA ALA A 194 -11.86 9.68 -12.41
C ALA A 194 -11.59 8.18 -12.30
N TRP A 195 -10.39 7.79 -12.65
CA TRP A 195 -9.95 6.40 -12.65
C TRP A 195 -8.57 6.29 -12.03
N LYS A 196 -8.35 5.25 -11.22
CA LYS A 196 -7.04 4.92 -10.67
C LYS A 196 -6.77 3.44 -10.77
N VAL A 197 -5.50 3.10 -10.95
CA VAL A 197 -5.00 1.72 -10.97
C VAL A 197 -3.78 1.63 -10.07
N TYR A 198 -3.69 0.52 -9.31
CA TYR A 198 -2.52 0.16 -8.53
C TYR A 198 -1.97 -1.17 -9.00
N THR A 199 -0.64 -1.29 -9.01
CA THR A 199 0.11 -2.45 -9.48
C THR A 199 1.33 -2.72 -8.58
N PRO A 200 1.88 -3.95 -8.62
CA PRO A 200 3.10 -4.26 -7.90
C PRO A 200 4.35 -3.55 -8.43
N GLN A 201 4.32 -3.06 -9.68
CA GLN A 201 5.48 -2.51 -10.39
C GLN A 201 5.17 -1.10 -10.90
N ALA A 202 6.08 -0.16 -10.61
CA ALA A 202 5.89 1.26 -10.93
C ALA A 202 5.73 1.54 -12.43
N GLU A 203 6.44 0.79 -13.27
CA GLU A 203 6.44 0.94 -14.73
C GLU A 203 5.15 0.47 -15.41
N THR A 204 4.29 -0.28 -14.70
CA THR A 204 3.08 -0.86 -15.29
C THR A 204 1.83 0.01 -15.13
N ALA A 205 1.74 0.78 -14.06
CA ALA A 205 0.52 1.56 -13.76
C ALA A 205 0.21 2.63 -14.82
N GLY A 206 1.22 3.36 -15.29
CA GLY A 206 1.05 4.40 -16.32
C GLY A 206 0.55 3.85 -17.66
N PRO A 207 1.21 2.87 -18.27
CA PRO A 207 0.74 2.20 -19.48
C PRO A 207 -0.68 1.63 -19.36
N LEU A 208 -1.04 1.00 -18.24
CA LEU A 208 -2.39 0.48 -18.01
C LEU A 208 -3.43 1.60 -17.96
N PHE A 209 -3.09 2.71 -17.31
CA PHE A 209 -3.94 3.90 -17.30
C PHE A 209 -4.22 4.40 -18.71
N GLU A 210 -3.19 4.55 -19.53
CA GLU A 210 -3.32 5.01 -20.92
C GLU A 210 -4.10 4.00 -21.80
N GLU A 211 -3.88 2.69 -21.60
CA GLU A 211 -4.60 1.64 -22.32
C GLU A 211 -6.11 1.64 -21.98
N ALA A 212 -6.48 1.82 -20.70
CA ALA A 212 -7.87 1.93 -20.29
C ALA A 212 -8.58 3.09 -21.00
N LEU A 213 -7.94 4.26 -20.99
CA LEU A 213 -8.50 5.46 -21.59
C LEU A 213 -8.45 5.46 -23.12
N ALA A 214 -7.49 4.74 -23.73
CA ALA A 214 -7.49 4.54 -25.18
C ALA A 214 -8.75 3.82 -25.70
N ARG A 215 -9.48 3.14 -24.84
CA ARG A 215 -10.76 2.45 -25.13
C ARG A 215 -11.97 3.15 -24.54
N PHE A 216 -11.76 4.28 -23.86
CA PHE A 216 -12.86 5.00 -23.25
C PHE A 216 -13.74 5.67 -24.31
N THR A 217 -15.06 5.49 -24.14
CA THR A 217 -16.10 6.21 -24.88
C THR A 217 -17.23 6.55 -23.93
N CYS A 218 -17.92 7.66 -24.19
CA CYS A 218 -19.14 8.03 -23.46
C CYS A 218 -20.26 8.44 -24.43
N GLY A 219 -21.51 8.34 -23.97
CA GLY A 219 -22.68 8.71 -24.78
C GLY A 219 -23.10 7.64 -25.79
N GLN A 220 -22.79 6.36 -25.52
CA GLN A 220 -23.25 5.24 -26.33
C GLN A 220 -24.42 4.50 -25.66
#